data_430146065f08b0d355d9a420a1d50f4e
#
_entry.id   430146065f08b0d355d9a420a1d50f4e
#
_cell.length_a   1.000
_cell.length_b   1.000
_cell.length_c   1.000
_cell.angle_alpha   90.00
_cell.angle_beta   90.00
_cell.angle_gamma   90.00
#
_symmetry.space_group_name_H-M   'P 1'
#
loop_
_entity.id
_entity.type
_entity.pdbx_description
1 polymer ?
#
loop_
_entity_poly.entity_id
_entity_poly.type
_entity_poly.pdbx_seq_one_letter_code
_entity_poly.pdbx_strand_id
1 'polypeptide(L)'
;SEGLARVRLNDKWGFIDKTGKEVIPFKYRNVLEFSEGLAGVLLNDKWGFIDKTEKQVIPFKYESVQSFSEGVAITKLNYRWGAINKEDKEIIPFKYDYADSFSEGLARVQWNNKYGYIDLKGEEITPIKYDYVSSFSEGLLIVKLNNKWGFINKTGKEVIPIKYDYAYSFSK
;
A
#
# COMPACT_ATOMS: atom_id res chain seq x y z
N SER A 1 -4.25 3.20 16.04
CA SER A 1 -4.66 1.88 16.49
C SER A 1 -3.57 1.22 17.35
N GLU A 2 -3.74 -0.02 17.74
CA GLU A 2 -2.85 -0.78 18.65
C GLU A 2 -2.61 -0.09 20.03
N GLY A 3 -3.64 0.63 20.52
CA GLY A 3 -3.63 1.28 21.83
C GLY A 3 -3.08 2.69 21.86
N LEU A 4 -2.51 3.18 20.77
CA LEU A 4 -1.97 4.53 20.64
C LEU A 4 -2.79 5.35 19.64
N ALA A 5 -2.97 6.64 19.97
CA ALA A 5 -3.56 7.62 19.07
C ALA A 5 -2.48 8.55 18.50
N ARG A 6 -2.48 8.74 17.19
CA ARG A 6 -1.67 9.78 16.58
C ARG A 6 -2.31 11.14 16.83
N VAL A 7 -1.53 12.10 17.32
CA VAL A 7 -1.99 13.45 17.61
C VAL A 7 -0.97 14.47 17.10
N ARG A 8 -1.44 15.67 16.83
CA ARG A 8 -0.59 16.78 16.35
C ARG A 8 -0.61 17.91 17.38
N LEU A 9 0.59 18.35 17.75
CA LEU A 9 0.80 19.48 18.64
C LEU A 9 1.91 20.36 18.08
N ASN A 10 1.68 21.69 18.01
CA ASN A 10 2.64 22.66 17.47
C ASN A 10 3.24 22.24 16.12
N ASP A 11 2.37 21.84 15.18
CA ASP A 11 2.72 21.40 13.83
C ASP A 11 3.61 20.14 13.74
N LYS A 12 3.73 19.41 14.84
CA LYS A 12 4.44 18.13 14.91
C LYS A 12 3.50 17.00 15.33
N TRP A 13 3.74 15.83 14.77
CA TRP A 13 3.03 14.60 15.10
C TRP A 13 3.79 13.76 16.12
N GLY A 14 3.06 13.09 16.98
CA GLY A 14 3.50 12.11 17.94
C GLY A 14 2.36 11.16 18.29
N PHE A 15 2.54 10.37 19.31
CA PHE A 15 1.53 9.42 19.78
C PHE A 15 1.31 9.51 21.27
N ILE A 16 0.04 9.39 21.66
CA ILE A 16 -0.39 9.31 23.07
C ILE A 16 -1.10 7.98 23.34
N ASP A 17 -1.10 7.56 24.58
CA ASP A 17 -1.90 6.45 25.06
C ASP A 17 -3.35 6.87 25.40
N LYS A 18 -4.17 5.92 25.88
CA LYS A 18 -5.58 6.16 26.26
C LYS A 18 -5.74 7.08 27.48
N THR A 19 -4.66 7.33 28.24
CA THR A 19 -4.67 8.25 29.39
C THR A 19 -4.29 9.67 28.98
N GLY A 20 -3.91 9.89 27.73
CA GLY A 20 -3.39 11.15 27.20
C GLY A 20 -1.89 11.35 27.45
N LYS A 21 -1.19 10.33 27.96
CA LYS A 21 0.25 10.39 28.16
C LYS A 21 0.99 10.27 26.83
N GLU A 22 1.96 11.16 26.62
CA GLU A 22 2.88 11.08 25.48
C GLU A 22 3.69 9.78 25.54
N VAL A 23 3.64 9.00 24.46
CA VAL A 23 4.43 7.77 24.28
C VAL A 23 5.52 7.98 23.24
N ILE A 24 5.19 8.65 22.14
CA ILE A 24 6.13 9.04 21.10
C ILE A 24 6.13 10.57 20.99
N PRO A 25 7.30 11.24 21.10
CA PRO A 25 7.43 12.70 21.11
C PRO A 25 6.86 13.38 19.87
N PHE A 26 6.33 14.60 20.06
CA PHE A 26 5.84 15.46 18.97
C PHE A 26 7.01 16.10 18.19
N LYS A 27 7.61 15.33 17.29
CA LYS A 27 8.74 15.80 16.48
C LYS A 27 8.65 15.48 15.00
N TYR A 28 7.75 14.58 14.61
CA TYR A 28 7.61 14.12 13.24
C TYR A 28 6.76 15.08 12.42
N ARG A 29 7.13 15.25 11.12
CA ARG A 29 6.36 16.07 10.19
C ARG A 29 5.06 15.40 9.77
N ASN A 30 5.04 14.07 9.71
CA ASN A 30 3.86 13.26 9.48
C ASN A 30 4.04 11.87 10.07
N VAL A 31 2.95 11.17 10.36
CA VAL A 31 2.95 9.80 10.86
C VAL A 31 1.78 8.99 10.29
N LEU A 32 2.00 7.72 10.07
CA LEU A 32 0.95 6.74 9.83
C LEU A 32 0.56 6.08 11.16
N GLU A 33 -0.61 5.45 11.21
CA GLU A 33 -1.01 4.67 12.38
C GLU A 33 -0.11 3.44 12.57
N PHE A 34 0.01 2.98 13.82
CA PHE A 34 0.64 1.71 14.10
C PHE A 34 -0.11 0.57 13.42
N SER A 35 0.60 -0.24 12.71
CA SER A 35 0.13 -1.48 12.09
C SER A 35 1.22 -2.53 12.19
N GLU A 36 0.87 -3.71 12.66
CA GLU A 36 1.79 -4.82 12.88
C GLU A 36 3.02 -4.47 13.72
N GLY A 37 2.82 -3.58 14.73
CA GLY A 37 3.84 -3.15 15.68
C GLY A 37 4.71 -1.99 15.21
N LEU A 38 4.56 -1.49 13.99
CA LEU A 38 5.36 -0.42 13.41
C LEU A 38 4.50 0.75 12.93
N ALA A 39 5.04 1.97 13.06
CA ALA A 39 4.45 3.18 12.48
C ALA A 39 5.42 3.82 11.49
N GLY A 40 4.92 4.12 10.30
CA GLY A 40 5.64 4.98 9.36
C GLY A 40 5.69 6.41 9.89
N VAL A 41 6.86 7.02 9.93
CA VAL A 41 7.04 8.40 10.38
C VAL A 41 7.94 9.19 9.43
N LEU A 42 7.60 10.44 9.23
CA LEU A 42 8.34 11.37 8.36
C LEU A 42 9.23 12.28 9.20
N LEU A 43 10.54 12.13 9.02
CA LEU A 43 11.56 12.94 9.66
C LEU A 43 12.59 13.40 8.61
N ASN A 44 12.92 14.71 8.61
CA ASN A 44 13.86 15.30 7.63
C ASN A 44 13.53 14.93 6.17
N ASP A 45 12.25 15.05 5.80
CA ASP A 45 11.70 14.76 4.47
C ASP A 45 11.91 13.33 3.95
N LYS A 46 12.24 12.40 4.84
CA LYS A 46 12.30 10.96 4.55
C LYS A 46 11.43 10.16 5.51
N TRP A 47 10.80 9.15 4.96
CA TRP A 47 10.03 8.18 5.73
C TRP A 47 10.92 7.03 6.19
N GLY A 48 10.65 6.57 7.40
CA GLY A 48 11.17 5.34 7.99
C GLY A 48 10.12 4.76 8.91
N PHE A 49 10.45 3.72 9.64
CA PHE A 49 9.52 3.09 10.59
C PHE A 49 10.14 3.00 11.97
N ILE A 50 9.30 3.23 12.97
CA ILE A 50 9.62 3.10 14.39
C ILE A 50 8.70 2.08 15.06
N ASP A 51 9.16 1.49 16.15
CA ASP A 51 8.34 0.70 17.06
C ASP A 51 7.68 1.60 18.14
N LYS A 52 6.90 0.97 19.04
CA LYS A 52 6.20 1.66 20.14
C LYS A 52 7.14 2.24 21.22
N THR A 53 8.40 1.86 21.21
CA THR A 53 9.45 2.41 22.10
C THR A 53 10.23 3.55 21.45
N GLU A 54 9.78 4.01 20.29
CA GLU A 54 10.45 4.99 19.44
C GLU A 54 11.78 4.51 18.82
N LYS A 55 12.10 3.23 18.95
CA LYS A 55 13.27 2.67 18.27
C LYS A 55 13.06 2.68 16.77
N GLN A 56 14.02 3.26 16.04
CA GLN A 56 14.06 3.15 14.59
C GLN A 56 14.30 1.69 14.20
N VAL A 57 13.33 1.12 13.46
CA VAL A 57 13.41 -0.25 12.94
C VAL A 57 13.84 -0.22 11.47
N ILE A 58 13.27 0.72 10.69
CA ILE A 58 13.60 0.90 9.28
C ILE A 58 14.14 2.32 9.06
N PRO A 59 15.30 2.46 8.39
CA PRO A 59 15.97 3.75 8.19
C PRO A 59 15.11 4.80 7.46
N PHE A 60 15.32 6.08 7.79
CA PHE A 60 14.72 7.23 7.13
C PHE A 60 15.35 7.45 5.74
N LYS A 61 14.90 6.72 4.74
CA LYS A 61 15.43 6.79 3.36
C LYS A 61 14.34 6.86 2.28
N TYR A 62 13.11 6.49 2.60
CA TYR A 62 12.02 6.38 1.64
C TYR A 62 11.36 7.72 1.34
N GLU A 63 10.90 7.89 0.11
CA GLU A 63 10.17 9.09 -0.34
C GLU A 63 8.70 9.04 0.08
N SER A 64 8.15 7.83 0.18
CA SER A 64 6.80 7.56 0.64
C SER A 64 6.71 6.15 1.19
N VAL A 65 5.79 5.92 2.12
CA VAL A 65 5.50 4.59 2.68
C VAL A 65 4.00 4.43 2.89
N GLN A 66 3.55 3.18 2.89
CA GLN A 66 2.24 2.79 3.40
C GLN A 66 2.43 1.95 4.66
N SER A 67 1.39 1.82 5.48
CA SER A 67 1.45 1.00 6.70
C SER A 67 1.73 -0.46 6.35
N PHE A 68 2.38 -1.17 7.27
CA PHE A 68 2.54 -2.61 7.13
C PHE A 68 1.19 -3.31 7.04
N SER A 69 1.06 -4.23 6.13
CA SER A 69 -0.07 -5.13 5.96
C SER A 69 0.46 -6.47 5.43
N GLU A 70 0.01 -7.57 6.04
CA GLU A 70 0.42 -8.92 5.63
C GLU A 70 1.94 -9.15 5.63
N GLY A 71 2.63 -8.49 6.59
CA GLY A 71 4.08 -8.60 6.80
C GLY A 71 4.95 -7.74 5.91
N VAL A 72 4.36 -6.97 4.99
CA VAL A 72 5.10 -6.09 4.05
C VAL A 72 4.58 -4.66 4.08
N ALA A 73 5.42 -3.71 3.73
CA ALA A 73 5.05 -2.32 3.51
C ALA A 73 5.39 -1.92 2.08
N ILE A 74 4.42 -1.33 1.38
CA ILE A 74 4.66 -0.67 0.11
C ILE A 74 5.40 0.63 0.37
N THR A 75 6.53 0.80 -0.29
CA THR A 75 7.41 1.96 -0.09
C THR A 75 7.90 2.50 -1.43
N LYS A 76 8.29 3.77 -1.45
CA LYS A 76 8.83 4.44 -2.63
C LYS A 76 10.29 4.79 -2.42
N LEU A 77 11.14 4.36 -3.34
CA LEU A 77 12.57 4.64 -3.36
C LEU A 77 13.00 4.94 -4.80
N ASN A 78 13.81 6.00 -5.01
CA ASN A 78 14.25 6.44 -6.34
C ASN A 78 13.09 6.58 -7.32
N TYR A 79 11.99 7.24 -6.87
CA TYR A 79 10.77 7.51 -7.64
C TYR A 79 10.00 6.25 -8.10
N ARG A 80 10.35 5.06 -7.62
CA ARG A 80 9.67 3.80 -7.93
C ARG A 80 9.11 3.15 -6.69
N TRP A 81 7.97 2.50 -6.85
CA TRP A 81 7.32 1.74 -5.80
C TRP A 81 7.77 0.29 -5.81
N GLY A 82 7.94 -0.26 -4.62
CA GLY A 82 8.24 -1.65 -4.33
C GLY A 82 7.73 -2.02 -2.95
N ALA A 83 8.14 -3.14 -2.41
CA ALA A 83 7.77 -3.54 -1.06
C ALA A 83 8.96 -4.06 -0.27
N ILE A 84 8.93 -3.81 1.03
CA ILE A 84 9.91 -4.28 2.00
C ILE A 84 9.25 -5.08 3.11
N ASN A 85 10.01 -5.96 3.75
CA ASN A 85 9.62 -6.58 5.01
C ASN A 85 10.09 -5.75 6.23
N LYS A 86 9.82 -6.24 7.45
CA LYS A 86 10.17 -5.56 8.71
C LYS A 86 11.68 -5.47 8.99
N GLU A 87 12.49 -6.28 8.30
CA GLU A 87 13.95 -6.25 8.34
C GLU A 87 14.57 -5.33 7.27
N ASP A 88 13.75 -4.47 6.62
CA ASP A 88 14.17 -3.57 5.53
C ASP A 88 14.69 -4.30 4.28
N LYS A 89 14.33 -5.58 4.12
CA LYS A 89 14.69 -6.35 2.93
C LYS A 89 13.67 -6.12 1.84
N GLU A 90 14.15 -5.82 0.63
CA GLU A 90 13.31 -5.76 -0.57
C GLU A 90 12.66 -7.13 -0.85
N ILE A 91 11.34 -7.15 -0.89
CA ILE A 91 10.51 -8.32 -1.24
C ILE A 91 9.97 -8.16 -2.65
N ILE A 92 9.54 -6.95 -3.00
CA ILE A 92 9.06 -6.59 -4.33
C ILE A 92 9.99 -5.52 -4.89
N PRO A 93 10.59 -5.71 -6.07
CA PRO A 93 11.52 -4.76 -6.68
C PRO A 93 10.93 -3.36 -6.86
N PHE A 94 11.75 -2.33 -6.61
CA PHE A 94 11.39 -0.92 -6.84
C PHE A 94 11.36 -0.61 -8.34
N LYS A 95 10.29 -1.00 -9.03
CA LYS A 95 10.13 -0.82 -10.48
C LYS A 95 8.80 -0.19 -10.90
N TYR A 96 7.78 -0.24 -10.03
CA TYR A 96 6.44 0.20 -10.37
C TYR A 96 6.29 1.72 -10.32
N ASP A 97 5.43 2.26 -11.18
CA ASP A 97 5.05 3.67 -11.17
C ASP A 97 4.13 3.99 -9.98
N TYR A 98 3.32 2.99 -9.58
CA TYR A 98 2.44 3.04 -8.42
C TYR A 98 2.17 1.63 -7.89
N ALA A 99 1.89 1.52 -6.57
CA ALA A 99 1.42 0.29 -5.93
C ALA A 99 0.50 0.63 -4.75
N ASP A 100 -0.59 -0.13 -4.60
CA ASP A 100 -1.47 -0.11 -3.43
C ASP A 100 -0.96 -1.04 -2.33
N SER A 101 -1.42 -0.85 -1.09
CA SER A 101 -1.18 -1.80 0.00
C SER A 101 -1.74 -3.18 -0.33
N PHE A 102 -1.08 -4.21 0.20
CA PHE A 102 -1.59 -5.56 0.10
C PHE A 102 -2.91 -5.73 0.87
N SER A 103 -3.82 -6.45 0.28
CA SER A 103 -5.08 -6.88 0.88
C SER A 103 -5.45 -8.24 0.30
N GLU A 104 -5.77 -9.21 1.16
CA GLU A 104 -6.06 -10.60 0.76
C GLU A 104 -4.95 -11.22 -0.12
N GLY A 105 -3.68 -10.93 0.20
CA GLY A 105 -2.51 -11.45 -0.50
C GLY A 105 -2.21 -10.80 -1.84
N LEU A 106 -2.93 -9.74 -2.24
CA LEU A 106 -2.80 -9.10 -3.54
C LEU A 106 -2.61 -7.58 -3.41
N ALA A 107 -1.79 -7.01 -4.29
CA ALA A 107 -1.62 -5.57 -4.45
C ALA A 107 -1.82 -5.17 -5.91
N ARG A 108 -2.60 -4.11 -6.13
CA ARG A 108 -2.69 -3.49 -7.45
C ARG A 108 -1.43 -2.69 -7.71
N VAL A 109 -0.85 -2.88 -8.89
CA VAL A 109 0.32 -2.14 -9.34
C VAL A 109 0.08 -1.48 -10.68
N GLN A 110 0.82 -0.38 -10.91
CA GLN A 110 0.88 0.29 -12.21
C GLN A 110 2.31 0.26 -12.73
N TRP A 111 2.48 -0.08 -13.99
CA TRP A 111 3.75 -0.02 -14.70
C TRP A 111 3.51 0.38 -16.15
N ASN A 112 4.24 1.41 -16.63
CA ASN A 112 4.08 1.97 -17.97
C ASN A 112 2.61 2.29 -18.32
N ASN A 113 1.91 2.98 -17.41
CA ASN A 113 0.49 3.36 -17.53
C ASN A 113 -0.48 2.16 -17.67
N LYS A 114 -0.07 0.95 -17.36
CA LYS A 114 -0.92 -0.24 -17.32
C LYS A 114 -1.02 -0.78 -15.91
N TYR A 115 -2.16 -1.38 -15.60
CA TYR A 115 -2.49 -1.91 -14.30
C TYR A 115 -2.57 -3.44 -14.32
N GLY A 116 -2.26 -4.03 -13.19
CA GLY A 116 -2.42 -5.45 -12.90
C GLY A 116 -2.37 -5.69 -11.40
N TYR A 117 -2.35 -6.95 -11.02
CA TYR A 117 -2.21 -7.37 -9.63
C TYR A 117 -1.02 -8.31 -9.48
N ILE A 118 -0.31 -8.14 -8.36
CA ILE A 118 0.79 -9.01 -7.93
C ILE A 118 0.46 -9.64 -6.59
N ASP A 119 1.04 -10.79 -6.30
CA ASP A 119 1.03 -11.42 -4.99
C ASP A 119 2.18 -10.92 -4.09
N LEU A 120 2.24 -11.45 -2.85
CA LEU A 120 3.29 -11.13 -1.87
C LEU A 120 4.72 -11.54 -2.30
N LYS A 121 4.87 -12.35 -3.35
CA LYS A 121 6.17 -12.70 -3.95
C LYS A 121 6.53 -11.80 -5.13
N GLY A 122 5.62 -10.93 -5.56
CA GLY A 122 5.76 -10.09 -6.74
C GLY A 122 5.43 -10.79 -8.05
N GLU A 123 4.79 -11.98 -7.99
CA GLU A 123 4.33 -12.69 -9.17
C GLU A 123 3.04 -12.03 -9.70
N GLU A 124 2.96 -11.86 -11.02
CA GLU A 124 1.77 -11.29 -11.65
C GLU A 124 0.62 -12.30 -11.59
N ILE A 125 -0.41 -11.99 -10.81
CA ILE A 125 -1.65 -12.75 -10.73
C ILE A 125 -2.59 -12.33 -11.85
N THR A 126 -2.65 -11.03 -12.13
CA THR A 126 -3.26 -10.54 -13.35
C THR A 126 -2.20 -9.79 -14.16
N PRO A 127 -2.13 -10.03 -15.50
CA PRO A 127 -1.13 -9.34 -16.33
C PRO A 127 -1.24 -7.81 -16.21
N ILE A 128 -0.08 -7.13 -16.16
CA ILE A 128 -0.02 -5.66 -16.16
C ILE A 128 -0.20 -5.15 -17.60
N LYS A 129 -1.42 -5.20 -18.10
CA LYS A 129 -1.77 -4.80 -19.48
C LYS A 129 -3.03 -3.94 -19.59
N TYR A 130 -3.80 -3.85 -18.51
CA TYR A 130 -5.10 -3.17 -18.53
C TYR A 130 -4.94 -1.65 -18.39
N ASP A 131 -5.82 -0.91 -19.06
CA ASP A 131 -5.93 0.55 -18.93
C ASP A 131 -6.52 0.95 -17.57
N TYR A 132 -7.27 0.03 -16.97
CA TYR A 132 -7.87 0.16 -15.64
C TYR A 132 -8.15 -1.21 -15.04
N VAL A 133 -8.01 -1.32 -13.71
CA VAL A 133 -8.52 -2.45 -12.91
C VAL A 133 -9.16 -1.89 -11.63
N SER A 134 -10.33 -2.41 -11.27
CA SER A 134 -11.01 -2.07 -10.01
C SER A 134 -10.36 -2.80 -8.82
N SER A 135 -10.85 -2.52 -7.61
CA SER A 135 -10.69 -3.43 -6.49
C SER A 135 -11.56 -4.68 -6.68
N PHE A 136 -11.22 -5.76 -5.96
CA PHE A 136 -12.05 -6.97 -5.97
C PHE A 136 -13.43 -6.70 -5.37
N SER A 137 -14.44 -7.20 -6.04
CA SER A 137 -15.82 -7.27 -5.55
C SER A 137 -16.42 -8.61 -5.94
N GLU A 138 -16.89 -9.38 -4.95
CA GLU A 138 -17.47 -10.71 -5.17
C GLU A 138 -16.58 -11.68 -5.99
N GLY A 139 -15.25 -11.58 -5.80
CA GLY A 139 -14.27 -12.41 -6.49
C GLY A 139 -13.96 -11.99 -7.93
N LEU A 140 -14.51 -10.87 -8.39
CA LEU A 140 -14.30 -10.33 -9.72
C LEU A 140 -13.61 -8.97 -9.68
N LEU A 141 -12.87 -8.67 -10.74
CA LEU A 141 -12.30 -7.36 -11.05
C LEU A 141 -12.98 -6.82 -12.32
N ILE A 142 -13.37 -5.56 -12.27
CA ILE A 142 -13.69 -4.83 -13.49
C ILE A 142 -12.38 -4.43 -14.13
N VAL A 143 -12.23 -4.72 -15.41
CA VAL A 143 -11.06 -4.34 -16.20
C VAL A 143 -11.46 -3.54 -17.43
N LYS A 144 -10.57 -2.61 -17.82
CA LYS A 144 -10.68 -1.90 -19.10
C LYS A 144 -9.47 -2.24 -19.96
N LEU A 145 -9.68 -2.58 -21.20
CA LEU A 145 -8.65 -2.82 -22.20
C LEU A 145 -9.12 -2.30 -23.55
N ASN A 146 -8.30 -1.47 -24.22
CA ASN A 146 -8.63 -0.90 -25.53
C ASN A 146 -10.02 -0.23 -25.56
N ASN A 147 -10.33 0.59 -24.56
CA ASN A 147 -11.60 1.28 -24.38
C ASN A 147 -12.84 0.38 -24.21
N LYS A 148 -12.68 -0.91 -23.96
CA LYS A 148 -13.76 -1.86 -23.66
C LYS A 148 -13.63 -2.39 -22.25
N TRP A 149 -14.76 -2.66 -21.62
CA TRP A 149 -14.88 -3.13 -20.25
C TRP A 149 -15.33 -4.58 -20.20
N GLY A 150 -14.89 -5.30 -19.18
CA GLY A 150 -15.27 -6.67 -18.89
C GLY A 150 -14.87 -7.05 -17.48
N PHE A 151 -14.96 -8.33 -17.16
CA PHE A 151 -14.66 -8.82 -15.82
C PHE A 151 -13.73 -10.02 -15.89
N ILE A 152 -12.76 -10.02 -14.97
CA ILE A 152 -11.83 -11.13 -14.75
C ILE A 152 -11.93 -11.62 -13.31
N ASN A 153 -11.56 -12.86 -13.07
CA ASN A 153 -11.45 -13.41 -11.71
C ASN A 153 -10.06 -13.12 -11.09
N LYS A 154 -9.86 -13.60 -9.85
CA LYS A 154 -8.58 -13.45 -9.11
C LYS A 154 -7.36 -14.04 -9.85
N THR A 155 -7.55 -15.00 -10.77
CA THR A 155 -6.46 -15.62 -11.54
C THR A 155 -6.21 -14.93 -12.89
N GLY A 156 -6.85 -13.77 -13.14
CA GLY A 156 -6.74 -13.06 -14.41
C GLY A 156 -7.51 -13.67 -15.56
N LYS A 157 -8.33 -14.72 -15.32
CA LYS A 157 -9.17 -15.35 -16.35
C LYS A 157 -10.38 -14.47 -16.60
N GLU A 158 -10.65 -14.19 -17.88
CA GLU A 158 -11.84 -13.50 -18.32
C GLU A 158 -13.08 -14.33 -17.99
N VAL A 159 -14.01 -13.73 -17.24
CA VAL A 159 -15.30 -14.31 -16.86
C VAL A 159 -16.43 -13.71 -17.69
N ILE A 160 -16.37 -12.39 -17.87
CA ILE A 160 -17.30 -11.66 -18.74
C ILE A 160 -16.46 -10.95 -19.80
N PRO A 161 -16.74 -11.18 -21.09
CA PRO A 161 -15.93 -10.66 -22.19
C PRO A 161 -15.70 -9.16 -22.14
N ILE A 162 -14.46 -8.74 -22.47
CA ILE A 162 -14.05 -7.33 -22.51
C ILE A 162 -14.56 -6.72 -23.84
N LYS A 163 -15.86 -6.40 -23.89
CA LYS A 163 -16.53 -5.88 -25.09
C LYS A 163 -17.49 -4.73 -24.85
N TYR A 164 -17.81 -4.46 -23.57
CA TYR A 164 -18.82 -3.46 -23.21
C TYR A 164 -18.23 -2.04 -23.24
N ASP A 165 -19.09 -1.06 -23.53
CA ASP A 165 -18.66 0.35 -23.53
C ASP A 165 -18.47 0.90 -22.14
N TYR A 166 -19.15 0.33 -21.13
CA TYR A 166 -18.99 0.65 -19.73
C TYR A 166 -19.43 -0.51 -18.83
N ALA A 167 -18.85 -0.58 -17.60
CA ALA A 167 -19.23 -1.56 -16.59
C ALA A 167 -19.19 -0.95 -15.18
N TYR A 168 -20.13 -1.38 -14.35
CA TYR A 168 -20.17 -1.09 -12.91
C TYR A 168 -20.04 -2.38 -12.11
N SER A 169 -19.67 -2.23 -10.82
CA SER A 169 -19.68 -3.36 -9.88
C SER A 169 -21.10 -3.94 -9.76
N PHE A 170 -21.16 -5.25 -9.49
CA PHE A 170 -22.42 -5.87 -9.16
C PHE A 170 -22.98 -5.23 -7.88
N SER A 171 -24.27 -4.93 -7.88
CA SER A 171 -25.03 -4.52 -6.69
C SER A 171 -25.48 -5.76 -5.94
N LYS A 172 -25.45 -5.68 -4.61
CA LYS A 172 -26.10 -6.68 -3.75
C LYS A 172 -27.61 -6.57 -3.89
#